data_f697ccd348885b0d47a04ed14fe11969
#
_entry.id   f697ccd348885b0d47a04ed14fe11969
#
_cell.length_a   1.000
_cell.length_b   1.000
_cell.length_c   1.000
_cell.angle_alpha   90.00
_cell.angle_beta   90.00
_cell.angle_gamma   90.00
#
_symmetry.space_group_name_H-M   'P 1'
#
loop_
_entity.id
_entity.type
_entity.pdbx_description
1 polymer ?
#
loop_
_entity_poly.entity_id
_entity_poly.type
_entity_poly.pdbx_seq_one_letter_code
_entity_poly.pdbx_strand_id
1 'polypeptide(L)'
;EPSAEDEPSAVSEEPVGDKFPENGTPYVTASVELYQRDSIEGKNTYRLYLTPSDDIQNIHAIYNSLEEDTSFKIQKSFHVDKPFGSDITPPSKLLFYILPETEYDSYLTINYDEEHPENLSTIGLDFDQWTETSDLVTNDGAIFAMDPTVDKKIDGEVLGKVLVGQLTIDENESVDTQFNIQVRTIDGNTSKITGVSFQYTP
;
A
#
# COMPACT_ATOMS: atom_id res chain seq x y z
N GLU A 1 -4.86 35.46 -16.81
CA GLU A 1 -4.24 34.23 -17.32
C GLU A 1 -4.43 33.16 -16.24
N PRO A 2 -5.08 32.02 -16.54
CA PRO A 2 -5.24 30.94 -15.59
C PRO A 2 -3.92 30.19 -15.46
N SER A 3 -3.50 29.96 -14.21
CA SER A 3 -2.35 29.13 -13.86
C SER A 3 -2.58 27.71 -14.34
N ALA A 4 -1.53 27.12 -14.90
CA ALA A 4 -1.50 25.74 -15.35
C ALA A 4 -1.92 24.80 -14.22
N GLU A 5 -2.90 23.94 -14.49
CA GLU A 5 -3.23 22.79 -13.67
C GLU A 5 -2.02 21.86 -13.70
N ASP A 6 -1.44 21.60 -12.51
CA ASP A 6 -0.41 20.59 -12.34
C ASP A 6 -1.04 19.22 -12.64
N GLU A 7 -0.75 18.69 -13.82
CA GLU A 7 -1.05 17.29 -14.11
C GLU A 7 -0.26 16.38 -13.15
N PRO A 8 -0.87 15.31 -12.62
CA PRO A 8 -0.17 14.36 -11.78
C PRO A 8 0.96 13.71 -12.58
N SER A 9 2.18 13.99 -12.17
CA SER A 9 3.40 13.62 -12.86
C SER A 9 3.74 12.15 -12.62
N ALA A 10 3.92 11.43 -13.71
CA ALA A 10 4.67 10.19 -13.92
C ALA A 10 4.44 9.04 -12.93
N VAL A 11 3.58 8.14 -13.33
CA VAL A 11 3.51 6.76 -12.84
C VAL A 11 4.76 6.01 -13.31
N SER A 12 5.59 5.52 -12.39
CA SER A 12 6.59 4.51 -12.75
C SER A 12 5.92 3.14 -12.69
N GLU A 13 5.47 2.63 -13.83
CA GLU A 13 4.96 1.27 -13.94
C GLU A 13 6.14 0.35 -14.31
N GLU A 14 6.65 -0.40 -13.34
CA GLU A 14 7.56 -1.51 -13.60
C GLU A 14 6.90 -2.80 -13.10
N PRO A 15 6.87 -3.87 -13.90
CA PRO A 15 6.39 -5.17 -13.45
C PRO A 15 7.33 -5.73 -12.38
N VAL A 16 6.79 -6.05 -11.22
CA VAL A 16 7.52 -6.58 -10.09
C VAL A 16 7.72 -8.08 -10.25
N GLY A 17 8.94 -8.45 -10.56
CA GLY A 17 9.39 -9.82 -10.76
C GLY A 17 10.18 -9.98 -12.05
N ASP A 18 11.33 -10.63 -11.98
CA ASP A 18 12.17 -10.97 -13.14
C ASP A 18 11.44 -11.96 -14.05
N LYS A 19 10.78 -11.44 -15.11
CA LYS A 19 10.02 -12.07 -16.18
C LYS A 19 8.50 -12.00 -15.98
N PHE A 20 7.81 -11.59 -17.04
CA PHE A 20 6.38 -11.85 -17.17
C PHE A 20 6.13 -13.35 -16.92
N PRO A 21 5.28 -13.69 -15.95
CA PRO A 21 5.03 -15.08 -15.62
C PRO A 21 4.44 -15.83 -16.83
N GLU A 22 4.71 -17.11 -16.91
CA GLU A 22 4.05 -17.99 -17.88
C GLU A 22 2.54 -17.86 -17.72
N ASN A 23 1.79 -17.96 -18.84
CA ASN A 23 0.32 -17.85 -18.83
C ASN A 23 -0.30 -18.66 -17.69
N GLY A 24 -1.10 -18.00 -16.84
CA GLY A 24 -1.78 -18.61 -15.71
C GLY A 24 -1.06 -18.52 -14.36
N THR A 25 0.09 -17.83 -14.27
CA THR A 25 0.71 -17.53 -12.98
C THR A 25 0.21 -16.17 -12.49
N PRO A 26 -0.38 -16.06 -11.29
CA PRO A 26 -0.86 -14.79 -10.77
C PRO A 26 0.32 -13.83 -10.52
N TYR A 27 0.16 -12.57 -10.94
CA TYR A 27 1.15 -11.51 -10.70
C TYR A 27 0.46 -10.19 -10.37
N VAL A 28 1.23 -9.26 -9.82
CA VAL A 28 0.79 -7.88 -9.58
C VAL A 28 1.79 -6.91 -10.18
N THR A 29 1.30 -5.74 -10.58
CA THR A 29 2.13 -4.59 -10.92
C THR A 29 2.06 -3.59 -9.77
N ALA A 30 3.22 -3.23 -9.20
CA ALA A 30 3.31 -2.21 -8.17
C ALA A 30 3.46 -0.83 -8.82
N SER A 31 2.78 0.16 -8.27
CA SER A 31 2.94 1.55 -8.68
C SER A 31 2.95 2.50 -7.48
N VAL A 32 3.67 3.62 -7.63
CA VAL A 32 3.73 4.71 -6.66
C VAL A 32 3.15 5.95 -7.31
N GLU A 33 2.16 6.56 -6.68
CA GLU A 33 1.54 7.78 -7.16
C GLU A 33 1.78 8.91 -6.16
N LEU A 34 2.22 10.06 -6.65
CA LEU A 34 2.26 11.27 -5.85
C LEU A 34 0.83 11.73 -5.56
N TYR A 35 0.42 11.69 -4.30
CA TYR A 35 -0.89 12.15 -3.86
C TYR A 35 -0.91 13.65 -3.65
N GLN A 36 0.07 14.19 -2.90
CA GLN A 36 0.15 15.62 -2.61
C GLN A 36 1.61 16.04 -2.39
N ARG A 37 1.99 17.17 -3.02
CA ARG A 37 3.27 17.85 -2.73
C ARG A 37 3.11 18.76 -1.52
N ASP A 38 4.20 18.88 -0.75
CA ASP A 38 4.26 19.76 0.43
C ASP A 38 3.02 19.63 1.34
N SER A 39 2.54 18.39 1.46
CA SER A 39 1.36 18.03 2.25
C SER A 39 1.55 18.33 3.74
N ILE A 40 2.74 18.07 4.23
CA ILE A 40 3.32 18.50 5.50
C ILE A 40 4.58 19.27 5.14
N GLU A 41 4.93 20.31 5.86
CA GLU A 41 6.10 21.17 5.58
C GLU A 41 7.35 20.33 5.26
N GLY A 42 7.88 20.45 4.02
CA GLY A 42 9.03 19.73 3.52
C GLY A 42 8.80 18.25 3.22
N LYS A 43 7.55 17.79 3.12
CA LYS A 43 7.22 16.39 2.85
C LYS A 43 6.19 16.25 1.73
N ASN A 44 6.32 15.19 0.98
CA ASN A 44 5.37 14.76 -0.03
C ASN A 44 4.65 13.48 0.42
N THR A 45 3.38 13.36 0.05
CA THR A 45 2.57 12.16 0.30
C THR A 45 2.46 11.34 -0.97
N TYR A 46 2.75 10.04 -0.86
CA TYR A 46 2.67 9.06 -1.93
C TYR A 46 1.68 7.96 -1.57
N ARG A 47 0.99 7.42 -2.57
CA ARG A 47 0.13 6.24 -2.43
C ARG A 47 0.72 5.07 -3.19
N LEU A 48 0.67 3.91 -2.55
CA LEU A 48 1.18 2.65 -3.07
C LEU A 48 0.01 1.81 -3.57
N TYR A 49 0.06 1.41 -4.84
CA TYR A 49 -0.99 0.63 -5.47
C TYR A 49 -0.46 -0.67 -6.04
N LEU A 50 -1.31 -1.69 -6.03
CA LEU A 50 -1.12 -2.94 -6.74
C LEU A 50 -2.21 -3.11 -7.78
N THR A 51 -1.81 -3.39 -9.02
CA THR A 51 -2.72 -3.80 -10.09
C THR A 51 -2.60 -5.31 -10.25
N PRO A 52 -3.60 -6.10 -9.82
CA PRO A 52 -3.57 -7.55 -9.95
C PRO A 52 -3.83 -8.00 -11.38
N SER A 53 -3.23 -9.15 -11.77
CA SER A 53 -3.58 -9.84 -13.02
C SER A 53 -5.00 -10.43 -12.96
N ASP A 54 -5.55 -10.77 -14.14
CA ASP A 54 -6.91 -11.33 -14.27
C ASP A 54 -7.09 -12.66 -13.52
N ASP A 55 -6.00 -13.36 -13.22
CA ASP A 55 -6.01 -14.61 -12.46
C ASP A 55 -6.19 -14.42 -10.94
N ILE A 56 -6.11 -13.18 -10.46
CA ILE A 56 -6.25 -12.83 -9.04
C ILE A 56 -7.67 -12.37 -8.77
N GLN A 57 -8.33 -13.03 -7.82
CA GLN A 57 -9.63 -12.66 -7.31
C GLN A 57 -9.53 -11.55 -6.26
N ASN A 58 -8.59 -11.69 -5.30
CA ASN A 58 -8.30 -10.67 -4.31
C ASN A 58 -6.87 -10.78 -3.74
N ILE A 59 -6.40 -9.69 -3.16
CA ILE A 59 -5.22 -9.62 -2.31
C ILE A 59 -5.74 -9.62 -0.87
N HIS A 60 -5.30 -10.51 -0.02
CA HIS A 60 -5.85 -10.62 1.32
C HIS A 60 -4.82 -10.54 2.46
N ALA A 61 -3.52 -10.51 2.14
CA ALA A 61 -2.49 -10.23 3.12
C ALA A 61 -1.27 -9.53 2.50
N ILE A 62 -0.66 -8.67 3.31
CA ILE A 62 0.68 -8.12 3.15
C ILE A 62 1.50 -8.75 4.27
N TYR A 63 2.61 -9.42 3.96
CA TYR A 63 3.32 -10.23 4.95
C TYR A 63 4.81 -10.38 4.69
N ASN A 64 5.52 -10.88 5.69
CA ASN A 64 6.75 -11.64 5.54
C ASN A 64 6.73 -12.82 6.50
N SER A 65 7.52 -13.83 6.23
CA SER A 65 7.72 -14.98 7.09
C SER A 65 9.18 -15.45 7.07
N LEU A 66 9.59 -16.17 8.11
CA LEU A 66 10.94 -16.72 8.22
C LEU A 66 11.32 -17.71 7.10
N GLU A 67 10.32 -18.18 6.35
CA GLU A 67 10.53 -19.12 5.24
C GLU A 67 10.84 -18.41 3.90
N GLU A 68 10.60 -17.09 3.83
CA GLU A 68 10.78 -16.32 2.61
C GLU A 68 12.15 -15.61 2.64
N ASP A 69 12.91 -15.75 1.55
CA ASP A 69 14.19 -15.04 1.36
C ASP A 69 13.98 -13.62 0.82
N THR A 70 13.08 -12.88 1.47
CA THR A 70 12.70 -11.52 1.12
C THR A 70 12.61 -10.66 2.37
N SER A 71 12.51 -9.35 2.20
CA SER A 71 12.35 -8.41 3.31
C SER A 71 10.94 -7.83 3.36
N PHE A 72 10.47 -7.57 4.58
CA PHE A 72 9.39 -6.64 4.84
C PHE A 72 10.03 -5.36 5.33
N LYS A 73 9.98 -4.33 4.52
CA LYS A 73 10.56 -3.02 4.83
C LYS A 73 9.61 -1.94 4.37
N ILE A 74 9.06 -1.19 5.31
CA ILE A 74 8.33 0.05 5.06
C ILE A 74 9.20 1.18 5.56
N GLN A 75 9.56 2.10 4.68
CA GLN A 75 10.46 3.18 5.05
C GLN A 75 9.85 4.11 6.10
N LYS A 76 10.73 4.75 6.86
CA LYS A 76 10.39 5.81 7.82
C LYS A 76 9.47 6.86 7.20
N SER A 77 8.47 7.30 7.93
CA SER A 77 7.42 8.17 7.41
C SER A 77 6.85 9.05 8.51
N PHE A 78 6.18 10.12 8.13
CA PHE A 78 5.41 10.97 9.04
C PHE A 78 4.17 10.23 9.54
N HIS A 79 3.88 10.39 10.83
CA HIS A 79 2.68 9.86 11.47
C HIS A 79 2.00 10.91 12.33
N VAL A 80 0.68 10.87 12.31
CA VAL A 80 -0.14 11.63 13.26
C VAL A 80 -0.25 10.83 14.55
N ASP A 81 -0.16 11.51 15.68
CA ASP A 81 -0.25 10.88 17.00
C ASP A 81 -1.60 10.20 17.24
N LYS A 82 -1.58 9.03 17.87
CA LYS A 82 -2.79 8.35 18.35
C LYS A 82 -3.50 9.22 19.39
N PRO A 83 -4.83 9.29 19.41
CA PRO A 83 -5.77 8.38 18.73
C PRO A 83 -6.23 8.84 17.34
N PHE A 84 -5.65 9.87 16.74
CA PHE A 84 -6.11 10.45 15.48
C PHE A 84 -5.43 9.84 14.25
N GLY A 85 -4.17 9.42 14.40
CA GLY A 85 -3.44 8.67 13.39
C GLY A 85 -3.83 7.19 13.37
N SER A 86 -3.51 6.52 12.26
CA SER A 86 -3.77 5.09 12.04
C SER A 86 -2.58 4.42 11.38
N ASP A 87 -2.18 3.25 11.87
CA ASP A 87 -1.11 2.45 11.28
C ASP A 87 -1.62 1.53 10.14
N ILE A 88 -2.90 1.16 10.24
CA ILE A 88 -3.62 0.36 9.25
C ILE A 88 -4.95 1.02 8.96
N THR A 89 -5.36 1.03 7.73
CA THR A 89 -6.55 1.74 7.24
C THR A 89 -6.40 3.28 7.21
N PRO A 90 -7.02 3.94 6.24
CA PRO A 90 -7.06 5.40 6.19
C PRO A 90 -7.75 5.98 7.43
N PRO A 91 -7.27 7.10 7.97
CA PRO A 91 -8.00 7.86 8.97
C PRO A 91 -9.37 8.32 8.48
N SER A 92 -10.31 8.53 9.41
CA SER A 92 -11.66 8.98 9.06
C SER A 92 -11.63 10.34 8.36
N LYS A 93 -12.31 10.48 7.23
CA LYS A 93 -12.45 11.75 6.49
C LYS A 93 -13.04 12.88 7.35
N LEU A 94 -13.78 12.58 8.40
CA LEU A 94 -14.27 13.58 9.35
C LEU A 94 -13.15 14.26 10.13
N LEU A 95 -12.03 13.56 10.37
CA LEU A 95 -10.88 14.12 11.05
C LEU A 95 -10.17 15.18 10.20
N PHE A 96 -10.20 15.09 8.89
CA PHE A 96 -9.55 16.04 7.98
C PHE A 96 -10.04 17.48 8.15
N TYR A 97 -11.29 17.66 8.61
CA TYR A 97 -11.85 18.99 8.91
C TYR A 97 -11.39 19.57 10.25
N ILE A 98 -10.98 18.71 11.18
CA ILE A 98 -10.63 19.09 12.56
C ILE A 98 -9.11 19.13 12.71
N LEU A 99 -8.42 18.18 12.09
CA LEU A 99 -6.99 17.96 12.15
C LEU A 99 -6.51 17.62 10.73
N PRO A 100 -6.27 18.63 9.86
CA PRO A 100 -5.99 18.41 8.44
C PRO A 100 -4.81 17.48 8.16
N GLU A 101 -3.80 17.46 9.02
CA GLU A 101 -2.64 16.57 8.88
C GLU A 101 -3.01 15.08 8.89
N THR A 102 -4.16 14.69 9.40
CA THR A 102 -4.63 13.29 9.37
C THR A 102 -4.89 12.78 7.96
N GLU A 103 -5.15 13.66 6.99
CA GLU A 103 -5.26 13.29 5.58
C GLU A 103 -3.94 12.73 5.03
N TYR A 104 -2.83 13.18 5.60
CA TYR A 104 -1.47 12.86 5.15
C TYR A 104 -0.74 11.87 6.08
N ASP A 105 -1.47 11.25 7.00
CA ASP A 105 -0.94 10.20 7.86
C ASP A 105 -0.41 9.03 7.03
N SER A 106 0.66 8.38 7.51
CA SER A 106 1.20 7.20 6.84
C SER A 106 0.59 5.94 7.44
N TYR A 107 0.12 5.06 6.57
CA TYR A 107 -0.53 3.81 6.96
C TYR A 107 -0.34 2.73 5.91
N LEU A 108 -0.48 1.48 6.31
CA LEU A 108 -0.62 0.34 5.42
C LEU A 108 -2.08 -0.09 5.37
N THR A 109 -2.50 -0.68 4.26
CA THR A 109 -3.89 -1.10 4.10
C THR A 109 -4.02 -2.18 3.03
N ILE A 110 -5.20 -2.76 2.90
CA ILE A 110 -5.66 -3.48 1.72
C ILE A 110 -7.02 -2.87 1.43
N ASN A 111 -7.04 -1.85 0.57
CA ASN A 111 -8.25 -1.08 0.32
C ASN A 111 -8.57 -1.09 -1.18
N TYR A 112 -9.67 -1.73 -1.53
CA TYR A 112 -10.15 -1.86 -2.90
C TYR A 112 -11.08 -0.72 -3.29
N ASP A 113 -11.68 -0.07 -2.29
CA ASP A 113 -12.70 0.94 -2.44
C ASP A 113 -12.61 1.94 -1.28
N GLU A 114 -12.62 3.23 -1.58
CA GLU A 114 -12.55 4.28 -0.55
C GLU A 114 -13.78 4.32 0.37
N GLU A 115 -14.91 3.76 -0.08
CA GLU A 115 -16.17 3.77 0.67
C GLU A 115 -16.30 2.59 1.64
N HIS A 116 -15.65 1.46 1.33
CA HIS A 116 -15.75 0.21 2.07
C HIS A 116 -14.37 -0.33 2.45
N PRO A 117 -13.68 0.29 3.42
CA PRO A 117 -12.38 -0.19 3.86
C PRO A 117 -12.49 -1.63 4.40
N GLU A 118 -11.52 -2.45 4.04
CA GLU A 118 -11.46 -3.82 4.54
C GLU A 118 -11.28 -3.84 6.06
N ASN A 119 -11.90 -4.84 6.70
CA ASN A 119 -11.66 -5.13 8.10
C ASN A 119 -10.32 -5.87 8.24
N LEU A 120 -9.29 -5.14 8.66
CA LEU A 120 -7.92 -5.61 8.75
C LEU A 120 -7.54 -5.98 10.18
N SER A 121 -6.64 -6.95 10.31
CA SER A 121 -5.96 -7.30 11.54
C SER A 121 -4.46 -7.45 11.29
N THR A 122 -3.67 -7.45 12.36
CA THR A 122 -2.21 -7.54 12.28
C THR A 122 -1.66 -8.57 13.24
N ILE A 123 -0.50 -9.13 12.89
CA ILE A 123 0.31 -10.01 13.74
C ILE A 123 1.78 -9.75 13.47
N GLY A 124 2.62 -9.79 14.50
CA GLY A 124 4.07 -9.71 14.36
C GLY A 124 4.63 -8.39 13.87
N LEU A 125 3.83 -7.31 13.86
CA LEU A 125 4.25 -5.96 13.50
C LEU A 125 4.23 -5.06 14.73
N ASP A 126 5.33 -4.34 14.93
CA ASP A 126 5.48 -3.35 15.99
C ASP A 126 5.46 -1.93 15.37
N PHE A 127 4.26 -1.39 15.22
CA PHE A 127 4.07 -0.07 14.62
C PHE A 127 4.65 1.08 15.45
N ASP A 128 4.89 0.90 16.74
CA ASP A 128 5.51 1.92 17.57
C ASP A 128 7.00 2.17 17.16
N GLN A 129 7.58 1.25 16.39
CA GLN A 129 8.91 1.43 15.79
C GLN A 129 8.87 2.18 14.46
N TRP A 130 7.71 2.29 13.81
CA TRP A 130 7.57 3.00 12.55
C TRP A 130 7.37 4.49 12.80
N THR A 131 8.40 5.27 12.54
CA THR A 131 8.44 6.71 12.85
C THR A 131 9.08 7.49 11.70
N GLU A 132 9.19 8.79 11.84
CA GLU A 132 9.93 9.64 10.89
C GLU A 132 11.44 9.34 10.82
N THR A 133 11.96 8.57 11.75
CA THR A 133 13.41 8.26 11.84
C THR A 133 13.71 6.78 11.76
N SER A 134 12.69 5.91 11.76
CA SER A 134 12.87 4.47 11.81
C SER A 134 11.89 3.76 10.86
N ASP A 135 12.44 2.85 10.06
CA ASP A 135 11.67 1.99 9.18
C ASP A 135 10.88 0.94 9.98
N LEU A 136 9.71 0.53 9.49
CA LEU A 136 9.03 -0.68 9.95
C LEU A 136 9.62 -1.89 9.24
N VAL A 137 10.26 -2.76 9.98
CA VAL A 137 10.85 -3.99 9.46
C VAL A 137 10.39 -5.19 10.28
N THR A 138 10.13 -6.29 9.61
CA THR A 138 9.86 -7.58 10.28
C THR A 138 10.34 -8.75 9.44
N ASN A 139 10.71 -9.84 10.12
CA ASN A 139 11.00 -11.11 9.47
C ASN A 139 9.81 -12.07 9.52
N ASP A 140 8.83 -11.78 10.41
CA ASP A 140 7.64 -12.63 10.59
C ASP A 140 6.49 -11.75 11.07
N GLY A 141 5.63 -11.34 10.14
CA GLY A 141 4.50 -10.47 10.45
C GLY A 141 3.59 -10.27 9.26
N ALA A 142 2.36 -9.85 9.53
CA ALA A 142 1.36 -9.64 8.51
C ALA A 142 0.31 -8.59 8.89
N ILE A 143 -0.25 -7.97 7.84
CA ILE A 143 -1.54 -7.30 7.82
C ILE A 143 -2.44 -8.14 6.94
N PHE A 144 -3.63 -8.49 7.39
CA PHE A 144 -4.52 -9.36 6.63
C PHE A 144 -5.99 -8.99 6.79
N ALA A 145 -6.76 -9.26 5.74
CA ALA A 145 -8.20 -9.08 5.74
C ALA A 145 -8.87 -10.17 6.59
N MET A 146 -9.75 -9.75 7.51
CA MET A 146 -10.49 -10.66 8.40
C MET A 146 -11.53 -11.51 7.65
N ASP A 147 -12.00 -11.02 6.51
CA ASP A 147 -12.90 -11.76 5.61
C ASP A 147 -12.32 -11.82 4.20
N PRO A 148 -11.42 -12.79 3.91
CA PRO A 148 -10.80 -12.92 2.60
C PRO A 148 -11.75 -13.43 1.51
N THR A 149 -13.02 -13.68 1.85
CA THR A 149 -14.03 -14.16 0.88
C THR A 149 -14.75 -13.02 0.16
N VAL A 150 -14.55 -11.79 0.57
CA VAL A 150 -15.15 -10.63 -0.10
C VAL A 150 -14.65 -10.55 -1.53
N ASP A 151 -15.57 -10.77 -2.46
CA ASP A 151 -15.29 -10.71 -3.90
C ASP A 151 -15.09 -9.25 -4.33
N LYS A 152 -13.97 -8.95 -4.93
CA LYS A 152 -13.58 -7.59 -5.30
C LYS A 152 -14.07 -7.20 -6.69
N LYS A 153 -15.23 -7.68 -7.06
CA LYS A 153 -15.97 -7.22 -8.22
C LYS A 153 -17.06 -6.26 -7.76
N ILE A 154 -16.90 -4.99 -8.05
CA ILE A 154 -17.98 -4.03 -7.97
C ILE A 154 -18.75 -4.12 -9.29
N ASP A 155 -20.04 -4.48 -9.24
CA ASP A 155 -20.92 -4.62 -10.41
C ASP A 155 -20.38 -5.53 -11.54
N GLY A 156 -19.53 -6.52 -11.18
CA GLY A 156 -18.99 -7.49 -12.13
C GLY A 156 -17.71 -7.03 -12.85
N GLU A 157 -17.21 -5.85 -12.58
CA GLU A 157 -15.93 -5.37 -13.08
C GLU A 157 -14.80 -5.64 -12.07
N VAL A 158 -13.65 -6.09 -12.58
CA VAL A 158 -12.43 -6.26 -11.79
C VAL A 158 -11.92 -4.89 -11.39
N LEU A 159 -11.68 -4.67 -10.09
CA LEU A 159 -11.07 -3.43 -9.62
C LEU A 159 -9.69 -3.25 -10.24
N GLY A 160 -9.47 -2.10 -10.88
CA GLY A 160 -8.25 -1.85 -11.64
C GLY A 160 -6.99 -1.82 -10.78
N LYS A 161 -7.07 -1.29 -9.54
CA LYS A 161 -5.94 -1.20 -8.62
C LYS A 161 -6.38 -1.19 -7.15
N VAL A 162 -5.51 -1.68 -6.29
CA VAL A 162 -5.70 -1.81 -4.84
C VAL A 162 -4.74 -0.88 -4.13
N LEU A 163 -5.24 -0.01 -3.27
CA LEU A 163 -4.40 0.79 -2.38
C LEU A 163 -3.85 -0.10 -1.27
N VAL A 164 -2.52 -0.12 -1.12
CA VAL A 164 -1.85 -0.94 -0.10
C VAL A 164 -1.05 -0.12 0.91
N GLY A 165 -0.94 1.18 0.71
CA GLY A 165 -0.33 2.08 1.67
C GLY A 165 -0.32 3.54 1.23
N GLN A 166 -0.12 4.42 2.20
CA GLN A 166 0.19 5.82 2.02
C GLN A 166 1.42 6.15 2.85
N LEU A 167 2.36 6.87 2.25
CA LEU A 167 3.61 7.28 2.89
C LEU A 167 3.79 8.78 2.72
N THR A 168 3.99 9.48 3.81
CA THR A 168 4.39 10.89 3.82
C THR A 168 5.85 10.98 4.27
N ILE A 169 6.71 11.31 3.34
CA ILE A 169 8.17 11.28 3.49
C ILE A 169 8.78 12.62 3.10
N ASP A 170 10.04 12.84 3.46
CA ASP A 170 10.79 14.03 3.07
C ASP A 170 10.75 14.24 1.53
N GLU A 171 10.57 15.47 1.08
CA GLU A 171 10.41 15.80 -0.34
C GLU A 171 11.60 15.39 -1.22
N ASN A 172 12.79 15.22 -0.63
CA ASN A 172 14.02 14.82 -1.29
C ASN A 172 14.30 13.31 -1.16
N GLU A 173 13.48 12.57 -0.46
CA GLU A 173 13.62 11.11 -0.31
C GLU A 173 12.88 10.36 -1.41
N SER A 174 13.48 9.27 -1.88
CA SER A 174 12.84 8.31 -2.78
C SER A 174 11.96 7.35 -1.99
N VAL A 175 10.86 6.90 -2.59
CA VAL A 175 10.12 5.76 -2.05
C VAL A 175 10.93 4.49 -2.29
N ASP A 176 11.15 3.70 -1.23
CA ASP A 176 11.83 2.40 -1.25
C ASP A 176 11.20 1.47 -0.20
N THR A 177 10.16 0.79 -0.61
CA THR A 177 9.33 -0.06 0.25
C THR A 177 9.14 -1.43 -0.39
N GLN A 178 9.21 -2.49 0.41
CA GLN A 178 9.09 -3.88 -0.07
C GLN A 178 8.36 -4.76 0.94
N PHE A 179 7.53 -5.68 0.42
CA PHE A 179 6.86 -6.73 1.19
C PHE A 179 6.41 -7.88 0.29
N ASN A 180 5.90 -8.94 0.88
CA ASN A 180 5.23 -10.03 0.17
C ASN A 180 3.72 -9.88 0.28
N ILE A 181 2.99 -10.48 -0.65
CA ILE A 181 1.53 -10.52 -0.61
C ILE A 181 1.01 -11.93 -0.74
N GLN A 182 -0.16 -12.17 -0.16
CA GLN A 182 -0.91 -13.38 -0.34
C GLN A 182 -2.21 -13.05 -1.07
N VAL A 183 -2.49 -13.80 -2.12
CA VAL A 183 -3.62 -13.56 -3.01
C VAL A 183 -4.49 -14.81 -3.10
N ARG A 184 -5.77 -14.61 -3.39
CA ARG A 184 -6.67 -15.66 -3.82
C ARG A 184 -6.83 -15.57 -5.32
N THR A 185 -6.67 -16.71 -6.00
CA THR A 185 -6.84 -16.82 -7.42
C THR A 185 -8.30 -17.13 -7.79
N ILE A 186 -8.68 -16.90 -9.04
CA ILE A 186 -10.06 -17.10 -9.54
C ILE A 186 -10.54 -18.55 -9.43
N ASP A 187 -9.62 -19.52 -9.37
CA ASP A 187 -9.90 -20.94 -9.14
C ASP A 187 -10.04 -21.29 -7.63
N GLY A 188 -9.96 -20.27 -6.75
CA GLY A 188 -10.14 -20.40 -5.32
C GLY A 188 -8.91 -20.82 -4.53
N ASN A 189 -7.75 -20.98 -5.16
CA ASN A 189 -6.50 -21.30 -4.50
C ASN A 189 -5.87 -20.07 -3.86
N THR A 190 -5.03 -20.28 -2.87
CA THR A 190 -4.16 -19.25 -2.30
C THR A 190 -2.79 -19.31 -2.96
N SER A 191 -2.26 -18.17 -3.36
CA SER A 191 -0.92 -18.03 -3.93
C SER A 191 -0.13 -16.95 -3.21
N LYS A 192 1.18 -17.07 -3.20
CA LYS A 192 2.13 -16.11 -2.63
C LYS A 192 2.87 -15.40 -3.76
N ILE A 193 3.01 -14.09 -3.65
CA ILE A 193 3.85 -13.28 -4.53
C ILE A 193 4.86 -12.57 -3.66
N THR A 194 6.13 -12.86 -3.87
CA THR A 194 7.22 -12.42 -3.01
C THR A 194 8.03 -11.30 -3.66
N GLY A 195 8.66 -10.45 -2.82
CA GLY A 195 9.55 -9.39 -3.28
C GLY A 195 8.83 -8.24 -4.00
N VAL A 196 7.56 -7.98 -3.66
CA VAL A 196 6.83 -6.84 -4.22
C VAL A 196 7.47 -5.53 -3.76
N SER A 197 8.02 -4.77 -4.69
CA SER A 197 8.83 -3.58 -4.42
C SER A 197 8.16 -2.33 -5.01
N PHE A 198 8.17 -1.26 -4.23
CA PHE A 198 7.69 0.06 -4.62
C PHE A 198 8.86 1.02 -4.62
N GLN A 199 9.20 1.55 -5.78
CA GLN A 199 10.32 2.48 -5.95
C GLN A 199 9.86 3.70 -6.74
N TYR A 200 10.22 4.88 -6.25
CA TYR A 200 9.98 6.14 -6.93
C TYR A 200 11.08 7.13 -6.55
N THR A 201 11.60 7.84 -7.52
CA THR A 201 12.57 8.92 -7.31
C THR A 201 11.93 10.23 -7.72
N PRO A 202 11.90 11.27 -6.82
CA PRO A 202 11.29 12.58 -7.09
C PRO A 202 11.91 13.31 -8.26
#